data_15ae211e4f0f6a42542d28829ebe7068
#
_entry.id   15ae211e4f0f6a42542d28829ebe7068
#
_cell.length_a   1.000
_cell.length_b   1.000
_cell.length_c   1.000
_cell.angle_alpha   90.00
_cell.angle_beta   90.00
_cell.angle_gamma   90.00
#
_symmetry.space_group_name_H-M   'P 1'
#
loop_
_entity.id
_entity.type
_entity.pdbx_description
1 polymer ?
#
loop_
_entity_poly.entity_id
_entity_poly.type
_entity_poly.pdbx_seq_one_letter_code
_entity_poly.pdbx_strand_id
1 'polypeptide(L)'
;MSESTWFLHPQLAADTVALGDLALSRVLLAKDANYPWLILVPRRAGLVEFIDLEEAAQGQLLGEVAAAARALKAITECDKLNIAALGNQVSQLHVHVIARRHSDAAWPKPVWGAAAPGVYDPAVRAKLICTLRAELGIVS
;
A
#
# COMPACT_ATOMS: atom_id res chain seq x y z
N MET A 1 -0.77 21.05 10.10
CA MET A 1 -1.57 20.14 10.93
C MET A 1 -0.69 19.05 11.50
N SER A 2 -0.84 18.80 12.77
CA SER A 2 -0.04 17.80 13.48
C SER A 2 -0.49 16.39 13.14
N GLU A 3 0.46 15.45 13.09
CA GLU A 3 0.17 14.02 12.94
C GLU A 3 -0.71 13.49 14.07
N SER A 4 -0.69 14.10 15.25
CA SER A 4 -1.50 13.67 16.39
C SER A 4 -3.00 13.74 16.13
N THR A 5 -3.44 14.46 15.09
CA THR A 5 -4.84 14.56 14.71
C THR A 5 -5.21 13.65 13.53
N TRP A 6 -4.24 12.88 13.04
CA TRP A 6 -4.48 11.98 11.92
C TRP A 6 -4.99 10.62 12.40
N PHE A 7 -5.98 10.09 11.70
CA PHE A 7 -6.52 8.75 11.96
C PHE A 7 -6.64 8.00 10.63
N LEU A 8 -6.28 6.73 10.65
CA LEU A 8 -6.49 5.86 9.50
C LEU A 8 -8.00 5.59 9.34
N HIS A 9 -8.50 5.76 8.12
CA HIS A 9 -9.91 5.49 7.81
C HIS A 9 -10.28 4.06 8.22
N PRO A 10 -11.44 3.86 8.89
CA PRO A 10 -11.85 2.54 9.38
C PRO A 10 -11.90 1.45 8.31
N GLN A 11 -12.30 1.79 7.09
CA GLN A 11 -12.35 0.82 6.01
C GLN A 11 -10.95 0.35 5.59
N LEU A 12 -10.00 1.28 5.52
CA LEU A 12 -8.60 0.92 5.25
C LEU A 12 -8.03 0.03 6.37
N ALA A 13 -8.34 0.36 7.61
CA ALA A 13 -7.91 -0.45 8.75
C ALA A 13 -8.51 -1.86 8.69
N ALA A 14 -9.78 -1.98 8.30
CA ALA A 14 -10.47 -3.27 8.21
C ALA A 14 -9.93 -4.15 7.10
N ASP A 15 -9.52 -3.55 5.98
CA ASP A 15 -9.10 -4.27 4.76
C ASP A 15 -7.63 -4.61 4.73
N THR A 16 -6.86 -4.21 5.75
CA THR A 16 -5.40 -4.31 5.71
C THR A 16 -4.80 -4.75 7.04
N VAL A 17 -3.51 -5.11 6.98
CA VAL A 17 -2.66 -5.29 8.15
C VAL A 17 -1.53 -4.27 8.05
N ALA A 18 -1.28 -3.52 9.13
CA ALA A 18 -0.24 -2.49 9.11
C ALA A 18 1.16 -3.12 9.17
N LEU A 19 2.06 -2.66 8.30
CA LEU A 19 3.48 -2.98 8.38
C LEU A 19 4.21 -2.05 9.36
N GLY A 20 3.83 -0.79 9.39
CA GLY A 20 4.47 0.26 10.17
C GLY A 20 4.55 1.56 9.38
N ASP A 21 5.37 2.49 9.85
CA ASP A 21 5.42 3.84 9.31
C ASP A 21 6.78 4.15 8.67
N LEU A 22 6.72 4.76 7.49
CA LEU A 22 7.83 5.49 6.89
C LEU A 22 7.78 6.93 7.39
N ALA A 23 8.65 7.79 6.90
CA ALA A 23 8.71 9.18 7.37
C ALA A 23 7.37 9.92 7.20
N LEU A 24 6.69 9.72 6.08
CA LEU A 24 5.41 10.36 5.80
C LEU A 24 4.23 9.37 5.92
N SER A 25 4.34 8.20 5.33
CA SER A 25 3.20 7.31 5.12
C SER A 25 3.20 6.10 6.05
N ARG A 26 2.01 5.71 6.47
CA ARG A 26 1.79 4.37 7.02
C ARG A 26 1.70 3.38 5.88
N VAL A 27 2.40 2.26 6.02
CA VAL A 27 2.41 1.19 5.02
C VAL A 27 1.50 0.06 5.49
N LEU A 28 0.57 -0.31 4.63
CA LEU A 28 -0.42 -1.35 4.89
C LEU A 28 -0.25 -2.47 3.87
N LEU A 29 -0.54 -3.70 4.28
CA LEU A 29 -0.66 -4.85 3.38
C LEU A 29 -2.14 -5.19 3.25
N ALA A 30 -2.67 -5.19 2.03
CA ALA A 30 -4.05 -5.59 1.78
C ALA A 30 -4.27 -7.06 2.14
N LYS A 31 -5.43 -7.37 2.71
CA LYS A 31 -5.77 -8.74 3.12
C LYS A 31 -6.02 -9.68 1.95
N ASP A 32 -6.29 -9.15 0.76
CA ASP A 32 -6.51 -9.96 -0.44
C ASP A 32 -5.20 -10.65 -0.85
N ALA A 33 -5.15 -11.96 -0.68
CA ALA A 33 -3.97 -12.77 -0.96
C ALA A 33 -3.73 -13.04 -2.45
N ASN A 34 -4.65 -12.64 -3.32
CA ASN A 34 -4.49 -12.86 -4.77
C ASN A 34 -3.29 -12.11 -5.34
N TYR A 35 -2.90 -11.00 -4.71
CA TYR A 35 -1.80 -10.15 -5.17
C TYR A 35 -1.01 -9.64 -3.97
N PRO A 36 0.34 -9.58 -4.02
CA PRO A 36 1.09 -8.79 -3.04
C PRO A 36 0.75 -7.31 -3.26
N TRP A 37 0.12 -6.69 -2.28
CA TRP A 37 -0.56 -5.41 -2.48
C TRP A 37 -0.32 -4.51 -1.28
N LEU A 38 0.51 -3.47 -1.47
CA LEU A 38 0.78 -2.45 -0.45
C LEU A 38 -0.10 -1.23 -0.67
N ILE A 39 -0.42 -0.56 0.42
CA ILE A 39 -1.13 0.71 0.41
C ILE A 39 -0.35 1.68 1.30
N LEU A 40 -0.02 2.86 0.77
CA LEU A 40 0.66 3.90 1.51
C LEU A 40 -0.31 5.03 1.81
N VAL A 41 -0.43 5.38 3.09
CA VAL A 41 -1.35 6.43 3.55
C VAL A 41 -0.54 7.54 4.22
N PRO A 42 -0.40 8.71 3.58
CA PRO A 42 0.30 9.84 4.20
C PRO A 42 -0.38 10.24 5.51
N ARG A 43 0.42 10.37 6.58
CA ARG A 43 -0.11 10.68 7.91
C ARG A 43 -0.27 12.19 8.09
N ARG A 44 -1.20 12.76 7.32
CA ARG A 44 -1.61 14.18 7.40
C ARG A 44 -3.12 14.25 7.42
N ALA A 45 -3.69 14.98 8.34
CA ALA A 45 -5.14 15.13 8.46
C ALA A 45 -5.72 15.86 7.26
N GLY A 46 -6.89 15.43 6.81
CA GLY A 46 -7.70 16.14 5.82
C GLY A 46 -7.25 15.98 4.35
N LEU A 47 -6.31 15.08 4.07
CA LEU A 47 -5.85 14.87 2.69
C LEU A 47 -6.83 14.02 1.90
N VAL A 48 -7.22 14.52 0.74
CA VAL A 48 -8.06 13.81 -0.22
C VAL A 48 -7.28 13.61 -1.53
N GLU A 49 -6.77 14.69 -2.10
CA GLU A 49 -6.04 14.64 -3.35
C GLU A 49 -4.54 14.71 -3.14
N PHE A 50 -3.80 14.13 -4.07
CA PHE A 50 -2.34 14.25 -4.05
C PHE A 50 -1.88 15.70 -3.97
N ILE A 51 -2.56 16.59 -4.70
CA ILE A 51 -2.24 18.02 -4.76
C ILE A 51 -2.56 18.76 -3.46
N ASP A 52 -3.24 18.14 -2.51
CA ASP A 52 -3.47 18.73 -1.18
C ASP A 52 -2.21 18.73 -0.33
N LEU A 53 -1.22 17.89 -0.68
CA LEU A 53 0.09 17.91 -0.03
C LEU A 53 0.89 19.11 -0.52
N GLU A 54 1.66 19.72 0.36
CA GLU A 54 2.67 20.71 -0.05
C GLU A 54 3.72 20.04 -0.95
N GLU A 55 4.41 20.83 -1.76
CA GLU A 55 5.32 20.30 -2.79
C GLU A 55 6.40 19.38 -2.22
N ALA A 56 7.01 19.75 -1.10
CA ALA A 56 8.04 18.90 -0.47
C ALA A 56 7.47 17.54 -0.04
N ALA A 57 6.25 17.52 0.49
CA ALA A 57 5.58 16.29 0.90
C ALA A 57 5.15 15.46 -0.31
N GLN A 58 4.79 16.08 -1.42
CA GLN A 58 4.52 15.35 -2.67
C GLN A 58 5.75 14.57 -3.12
N GLY A 59 6.92 15.20 -3.11
CA GLY A 59 8.19 14.56 -3.44
C GLY A 59 8.50 13.41 -2.48
N GLN A 60 8.26 13.62 -1.20
CA GLN A 60 8.48 12.59 -0.19
C GLN A 60 7.58 11.37 -0.41
N LEU A 61 6.30 11.61 -0.71
CA LEU A 61 5.35 10.52 -1.01
C LEU A 61 5.81 9.73 -2.23
N LEU A 62 6.21 10.41 -3.30
CA LEU A 62 6.69 9.73 -4.50
C LEU A 62 7.93 8.87 -4.20
N GLY A 63 8.84 9.35 -3.36
CA GLY A 63 9.99 8.58 -2.91
C GLY A 63 9.60 7.34 -2.13
N GLU A 64 8.61 7.45 -1.26
CA GLU A 64 8.11 6.31 -0.48
C GLU A 64 7.40 5.30 -1.36
N VAL A 65 6.61 5.76 -2.33
CA VAL A 65 5.97 4.88 -3.32
C VAL A 65 7.02 4.12 -4.13
N ALA A 66 8.08 4.80 -4.56
CA ALA A 66 9.17 4.16 -5.28
C ALA A 66 9.89 3.11 -4.42
N ALA A 67 10.11 3.40 -3.14
CA ALA A 67 10.71 2.43 -2.21
C ALA A 67 9.83 1.18 -2.04
N ALA A 68 8.52 1.38 -1.89
CA ALA A 68 7.57 0.27 -1.80
C ALA A 68 7.55 -0.56 -3.08
N ALA A 69 7.57 0.10 -4.23
CA ALA A 69 7.61 -0.57 -5.54
C ALA A 69 8.88 -1.42 -5.71
N ARG A 70 10.03 -0.87 -5.34
CA ARG A 70 11.30 -1.62 -5.39
C ARG A 70 11.29 -2.82 -4.45
N ALA A 71 10.76 -2.65 -3.24
CA ALA A 71 10.67 -3.74 -2.26
C ALA A 71 9.79 -4.88 -2.80
N LEU A 72 8.60 -4.54 -3.32
CA LEU A 72 7.71 -5.55 -3.89
C LEU A 72 8.36 -6.27 -5.07
N LYS A 73 8.98 -5.53 -5.98
CA LYS A 73 9.62 -6.13 -7.15
C LYS A 73 10.75 -7.07 -6.75
N ALA A 74 11.58 -6.67 -5.78
CA ALA A 74 12.69 -7.50 -5.30
C ALA A 74 12.20 -8.79 -4.64
N ILE A 75 11.14 -8.71 -3.85
CA ILE A 75 10.63 -9.85 -3.09
C ILE A 75 9.82 -10.80 -3.96
N THR A 76 9.00 -10.26 -4.86
CA THR A 76 8.03 -11.06 -5.63
C THR A 76 8.52 -11.43 -7.04
N GLU A 77 9.51 -10.72 -7.56
CA GLU A 77 9.95 -10.85 -8.97
C GLU A 77 8.76 -10.74 -9.92
N CYS A 78 7.84 -9.82 -9.64
CA CYS A 78 6.60 -9.65 -10.39
C CYS A 78 6.84 -9.20 -11.83
N ASP A 79 5.84 -9.46 -12.69
CA ASP A 79 5.89 -9.07 -14.11
C ASP A 79 5.60 -7.59 -14.31
N LYS A 80 4.78 -7.00 -13.44
CA LYS A 80 4.33 -5.60 -13.57
C LYS A 80 4.01 -5.04 -12.19
N LEU A 81 4.25 -3.75 -12.01
CA LEU A 81 3.77 -3.00 -10.85
C LEU A 81 2.63 -2.10 -11.29
N ASN A 82 1.52 -2.13 -10.54
CA ASN A 82 0.45 -1.15 -10.70
C ASN A 82 0.51 -0.17 -9.54
N ILE A 83 0.52 1.11 -9.85
CA ILE A 83 0.53 2.19 -8.87
C ILE A 83 -0.68 3.06 -9.16
N ALA A 84 -1.54 3.27 -8.15
CA ALA A 84 -2.78 3.99 -8.36
C ALA A 84 -3.26 4.69 -7.09
N ALA A 85 -3.86 5.85 -7.25
CA ALA A 85 -4.59 6.55 -6.22
C ALA A 85 -6.01 6.77 -6.75
N LEU A 86 -6.99 6.14 -6.14
CA LEU A 86 -8.39 6.21 -6.60
C LEU A 86 -9.23 7.13 -5.72
N GLY A 87 -9.54 6.68 -4.49
CA GLY A 87 -10.31 7.50 -3.55
C GLY A 87 -11.80 7.58 -3.83
N ASN A 88 -12.33 6.72 -4.69
CA ASN A 88 -13.75 6.77 -5.07
C ASN A 88 -14.68 6.28 -3.95
N GLN A 89 -14.21 5.33 -3.13
CA GLN A 89 -14.96 4.83 -1.98
C GLN A 89 -14.42 5.37 -0.67
N VAL A 90 -13.10 5.31 -0.47
CA VAL A 90 -12.42 5.89 0.68
C VAL A 90 -11.66 7.12 0.20
N SER A 91 -12.12 8.29 0.61
CA SER A 91 -11.56 9.56 0.12
C SER A 91 -10.22 9.93 0.76
N GLN A 92 -9.87 9.36 1.92
CA GLN A 92 -8.56 9.61 2.52
C GLN A 92 -7.46 9.22 1.53
N LEU A 93 -6.55 10.15 1.25
CA LEU A 93 -5.49 9.92 0.25
C LEU A 93 -4.68 8.67 0.60
N HIS A 94 -4.64 7.75 -0.34
CA HIS A 94 -3.83 6.54 -0.23
C HIS A 94 -3.40 6.08 -1.61
N VAL A 95 -2.21 5.49 -1.68
CA VAL A 95 -1.62 5.04 -2.94
C VAL A 95 -1.41 3.54 -2.89
N HIS A 96 -1.97 2.85 -3.87
CA HIS A 96 -1.82 1.41 -4.04
C HIS A 96 -0.54 1.11 -4.81
N VAL A 97 0.20 0.10 -4.36
CA VAL A 97 1.37 -0.44 -5.07
C VAL A 97 1.18 -1.96 -5.11
N ILE A 98 0.93 -2.50 -6.29
CA ILE A 98 0.48 -3.88 -6.45
C ILE A 98 1.42 -4.64 -7.36
N ALA A 99 1.92 -5.78 -6.87
CA ALA A 99 2.73 -6.68 -7.69
C ALA A 99 1.82 -7.57 -8.53
N ARG A 100 1.96 -7.46 -9.85
CA ARG A 100 1.11 -8.20 -10.79
C ARG A 100 1.91 -9.26 -11.53
N ARG A 101 1.24 -10.37 -11.82
CA ARG A 101 1.78 -11.45 -12.64
C ARG A 101 0.85 -11.71 -13.81
N HIS A 102 1.41 -12.12 -14.95
CA HIS A 102 0.59 -12.51 -16.10
C HIS A 102 -0.36 -13.66 -15.77
N SER A 103 -0.05 -14.42 -14.72
CA SER A 103 -0.86 -15.55 -14.25
C SER A 103 -1.80 -15.22 -13.09
N ASP A 104 -1.86 -13.96 -12.64
CA ASP A 104 -2.70 -13.63 -11.49
C ASP A 104 -4.20 -13.62 -11.84
N ALA A 105 -5.02 -13.60 -10.78
CA ALA A 105 -6.47 -13.80 -10.90
C ALA A 105 -7.18 -12.76 -11.77
N ALA A 106 -6.64 -11.54 -11.87
CA ALA A 106 -7.27 -10.44 -12.61
C ALA A 106 -6.64 -10.15 -13.97
N TRP A 107 -5.39 -10.59 -14.19
CA TRP A 107 -4.62 -10.19 -15.37
C TRP A 107 -5.40 -10.34 -16.68
N PRO A 108 -5.39 -9.36 -17.59
CA PRO A 108 -4.66 -8.08 -17.55
C PRO A 108 -5.46 -6.92 -16.94
N LYS A 109 -6.57 -7.19 -16.28
CA LYS A 109 -7.44 -6.16 -15.71
C LYS A 109 -6.86 -5.60 -14.41
N PRO A 110 -7.25 -4.37 -14.02
CA PRO A 110 -7.01 -3.89 -12.67
C PRO A 110 -7.64 -4.84 -11.64
N VAL A 111 -7.10 -4.84 -10.42
CA VAL A 111 -7.50 -5.83 -9.41
C VAL A 111 -8.91 -5.60 -8.83
N TRP A 112 -9.39 -4.35 -8.81
CA TRP A 112 -10.66 -4.01 -8.16
C TRP A 112 -11.85 -4.65 -8.86
N GLY A 113 -12.59 -5.47 -8.11
CA GLY A 113 -13.81 -6.11 -8.61
C GLY A 113 -13.58 -7.23 -9.62
N ALA A 114 -12.35 -7.64 -9.87
CA ALA A 114 -12.03 -8.63 -10.89
C ALA A 114 -12.15 -10.07 -10.40
N ALA A 115 -11.83 -10.32 -9.14
CA ALA A 115 -11.89 -11.66 -8.55
C ALA A 115 -12.30 -11.57 -7.08
N ALA A 116 -12.85 -12.66 -6.54
CA ALA A 116 -13.13 -12.74 -5.12
C ALA A 116 -11.82 -12.66 -4.33
N PRO A 117 -11.82 -11.97 -3.16
CA PRO A 117 -10.60 -11.86 -2.36
C PRO A 117 -10.05 -13.22 -1.94
N GLY A 118 -8.73 -13.37 -2.05
CA GLY A 118 -8.04 -14.55 -1.52
C GLY A 118 -7.75 -14.37 -0.03
N VAL A 119 -7.47 -15.49 0.64
CA VAL A 119 -7.15 -15.52 2.07
C VAL A 119 -5.70 -15.96 2.23
N TYR A 120 -4.91 -15.18 2.98
CA TYR A 120 -3.53 -15.56 3.27
C TYR A 120 -3.47 -16.74 4.24
N ASP A 121 -2.56 -17.66 3.96
CA ASP A 121 -2.04 -18.53 5.00
C ASP A 121 -1.31 -17.67 6.05
N PRO A 122 -1.60 -17.80 7.34
CA PRO A 122 -1.00 -16.92 8.36
C PRO A 122 0.52 -16.93 8.39
N ALA A 123 1.15 -18.07 8.18
CA ALA A 123 2.62 -18.17 8.17
C ALA A 123 3.22 -17.49 6.94
N VAL A 124 2.59 -17.63 5.78
CA VAL A 124 3.01 -16.97 4.54
C VAL A 124 2.91 -15.45 4.69
N ARG A 125 1.80 -14.97 5.24
CA ARG A 125 1.60 -13.53 5.46
C ARG A 125 2.63 -12.97 6.45
N ALA A 126 2.87 -13.67 7.55
CA ALA A 126 3.84 -13.23 8.55
C ALA A 126 5.25 -13.10 7.95
N LYS A 127 5.65 -14.05 7.12
CA LYS A 127 6.95 -14.01 6.43
C LYS A 127 7.03 -12.85 5.46
N LEU A 128 5.97 -12.63 4.68
CA LEU A 128 5.91 -11.52 3.74
C LEU A 128 6.04 -10.16 4.45
N ILE A 129 5.30 -9.99 5.55
CA ILE A 129 5.38 -8.77 6.37
C ILE A 129 6.79 -8.55 6.90
N CYS A 130 7.40 -9.59 7.44
CA CYS A 130 8.77 -9.52 7.98
C CYS A 130 9.77 -9.10 6.90
N THR A 131 9.69 -9.71 5.73
CA THR A 131 10.57 -9.42 4.60
C THR A 131 10.36 -8.00 4.07
N LEU A 132 9.11 -7.56 3.94
CA LEU A 132 8.79 -6.20 3.51
C LEU A 132 9.29 -5.16 4.50
N ARG A 133 9.11 -5.39 5.80
CA ARG A 133 9.64 -4.49 6.82
C ARG A 133 11.17 -4.34 6.70
N ALA A 134 11.87 -5.44 6.51
CA ALA A 134 13.33 -5.41 6.35
C ALA A 134 13.74 -4.60 5.12
N GLU A 135 13.08 -4.82 3.99
CA GLU A 135 13.37 -4.10 2.74
C GLU A 135 13.06 -2.60 2.85
N LEU A 136 12.01 -2.25 3.58
CA LEU A 136 11.59 -0.86 3.74
C LEU A 136 12.28 -0.15 4.91
N GLY A 137 13.07 -0.85 5.71
CA GLY A 137 13.71 -0.27 6.88
C GLY A 137 12.74 0.07 8.00
N ILE A 138 11.61 -0.61 8.06
CA ILE A 138 10.60 -0.40 9.10
C ILE A 138 10.98 -1.27 10.31
N VAL A 139 11.14 -0.61 11.45
CA VAL A 139 11.40 -1.28 12.73
C VAL A 139 10.06 -1.52 13.42
N SER A 140 9.84 -2.75 13.85
CA SER A 140 8.61 -3.13 14.55
C SER A 140 8.59 -2.63 15.99
#